data_b8824f9fc504a2301c255ceedcf5dc46
#
_entry.id   b8824f9fc504a2301c255ceedcf5dc46
#
_cell.length_a   1.000
_cell.length_b   1.000
_cell.length_c   1.000
_cell.angle_alpha   90.00
_cell.angle_beta   90.00
_cell.angle_gamma   90.00
#
_symmetry.space_group_name_H-M   'P 1'
#
loop_
_entity.id
_entity.type
_entity.pdbx_description
1 polymer ?
#
loop_
_entity_poly.entity_id
_entity_poly.type
_entity_poly.pdbx_seq_one_letter_code
_entity_poly.pdbx_strand_id
1 'polypeptide(L)'
;MQQYHQLLHHILEHGNDKSDRTGTGTRSVFGYQMRFNLAEGFPLVTTKKVHLKSIIHELLWFLKGDTNIAYLKEHKVSIWDEWADEQGNLGPVYGKQWRSWEGANGVEVDQITDLIHQIKTNPDSRRLIVSAWNVADLPNMKLMPCHCLFQFYVADGRLSCQLYQRSADVFLGVPINIASYALLTMMIAQVCGLKPGEFVHTFGDVHLYNNHFDQARLQLTRKPFPLPHMKINPAIDNIFNFSFADFELQNYQCHEAIKAPVAV
;
A
#
# COMPACT_ATOMS: atom_id res chain seq x y z
N MET A 1 -14.93 0.34 -6.45
CA MET A 1 -14.59 -0.22 -5.09
C MET A 1 -15.50 -1.39 -4.67
N GLN A 2 -16.18 -2.00 -5.61
CA GLN A 2 -17.03 -3.18 -5.34
C GLN A 2 -16.19 -4.36 -4.82
N GLN A 3 -14.99 -4.56 -5.36
CA GLN A 3 -14.06 -5.63 -4.96
C GLN A 3 -13.74 -5.59 -3.47
N TYR A 4 -13.52 -4.40 -2.90
CA TYR A 4 -13.25 -4.23 -1.48
C TYR A 4 -14.49 -4.57 -0.63
N HIS A 5 -15.70 -4.19 -1.06
CA HIS A 5 -16.94 -4.59 -0.39
C HIS A 5 -17.15 -6.10 -0.43
N GLN A 6 -16.87 -6.74 -1.57
CA GLN A 6 -16.94 -8.19 -1.71
C GLN A 6 -15.98 -8.89 -0.74
N LEU A 7 -14.77 -8.37 -0.54
CA LEU A 7 -13.82 -8.91 0.44
C LEU A 7 -14.34 -8.77 1.87
N LEU A 8 -14.86 -7.59 2.27
CA LEU A 8 -15.45 -7.40 3.60
C LEU A 8 -16.60 -8.38 3.86
N HIS A 9 -17.49 -8.52 2.88
CA HIS A 9 -18.63 -9.45 2.95
C HIS A 9 -18.14 -10.90 3.07
N HIS A 10 -17.17 -11.28 2.24
CA HIS A 10 -16.61 -12.63 2.23
C HIS A 10 -15.96 -13.00 3.57
N ILE A 11 -15.22 -12.07 4.21
CA ILE A 11 -14.65 -12.33 5.53
C ILE A 11 -15.74 -12.50 6.59
N LEU A 12 -16.76 -11.66 6.58
CA LEU A 12 -17.87 -11.75 7.55
C LEU A 12 -18.64 -13.04 7.45
N GLU A 13 -18.82 -13.60 6.24
CA GLU A 13 -19.61 -14.82 5.99
C GLU A 13 -18.80 -16.11 6.08
N HIS A 14 -17.55 -16.09 5.59
CA HIS A 14 -16.76 -17.29 5.37
C HIS A 14 -15.45 -17.35 6.15
N GLY A 15 -15.12 -16.26 6.89
CA GLY A 15 -13.89 -16.21 7.68
C GLY A 15 -13.93 -17.12 8.90
N ASN A 16 -12.74 -17.58 9.30
CA ASN A 16 -12.54 -18.34 10.52
C ASN A 16 -12.15 -17.41 11.67
N ASP A 17 -12.75 -17.62 12.83
CA ASP A 17 -12.38 -16.87 14.03
C ASP A 17 -11.04 -17.38 14.58
N LYS A 18 -10.12 -16.46 14.87
CA LYS A 18 -8.77 -16.74 15.34
C LYS A 18 -8.39 -15.79 16.48
N SER A 19 -7.56 -16.28 17.39
CA SER A 19 -6.80 -15.41 18.29
C SER A 19 -5.70 -14.68 17.53
N ASP A 20 -5.28 -13.55 18.05
CA ASP A 20 -4.17 -12.76 17.50
C ASP A 20 -3.24 -12.27 18.62
N ARG A 21 -2.11 -11.68 18.24
CA ARG A 21 -1.10 -11.17 19.17
C ARG A 21 -1.64 -10.08 20.12
N THR A 22 -2.62 -9.29 19.66
CA THR A 22 -3.19 -8.18 20.45
C THR A 22 -4.24 -8.63 21.45
N GLY A 23 -4.70 -9.89 21.40
CA GLY A 23 -5.78 -10.42 22.22
C GLY A 23 -7.18 -9.94 21.82
N THR A 24 -7.31 -9.13 20.77
CA THR A 24 -8.62 -8.65 20.27
C THR A 24 -9.42 -9.76 19.59
N GLY A 25 -8.71 -10.68 18.94
CA GLY A 25 -9.29 -11.70 18.06
C GLY A 25 -9.64 -11.15 16.68
N THR A 26 -9.64 -12.04 15.72
CA THR A 26 -9.89 -11.70 14.32
C THR A 26 -10.79 -12.73 13.66
N ARG A 27 -11.51 -12.32 12.61
CA ARG A 27 -12.10 -13.22 11.62
C ARG A 27 -11.32 -13.09 10.33
N SER A 28 -10.77 -14.20 9.80
CA SER A 28 -9.86 -14.15 8.66
C SER A 28 -10.13 -15.19 7.60
N VAL A 29 -9.70 -14.90 6.38
CA VAL A 29 -9.58 -15.85 5.27
C VAL A 29 -8.11 -15.93 4.85
N PHE A 30 -7.67 -17.09 4.39
CA PHE A 30 -6.32 -17.29 3.88
C PHE A 30 -6.35 -17.41 2.35
N GLY A 31 -5.67 -16.47 1.70
CA GLY A 31 -5.66 -16.38 0.24
C GLY A 31 -6.90 -15.66 -0.30
N TYR A 32 -6.70 -14.46 -0.82
CA TYR A 32 -7.72 -13.69 -1.54
C TYR A 32 -7.03 -12.76 -2.54
N GLN A 33 -7.73 -12.40 -3.61
CA GLN A 33 -7.18 -11.48 -4.61
C GLN A 33 -8.25 -10.49 -5.08
N MET A 34 -7.87 -9.22 -5.20
CA MET A 34 -8.66 -8.16 -5.82
C MET A 34 -7.93 -7.59 -7.03
N ARG A 35 -8.68 -7.08 -8.01
CA ARG A 35 -8.14 -6.38 -9.19
C ARG A 35 -8.81 -5.04 -9.36
N PHE A 36 -8.01 -4.02 -9.67
CA PHE A 36 -8.45 -2.64 -9.90
C PHE A 36 -7.88 -2.17 -11.23
N ASN A 37 -8.76 -1.88 -12.20
CA ASN A 37 -8.36 -1.26 -13.45
C ASN A 37 -8.14 0.24 -13.22
N LEU A 38 -6.89 0.69 -13.29
CA LEU A 38 -6.52 2.09 -13.03
C LEU A 38 -6.99 3.06 -14.12
N ALA A 39 -7.42 2.56 -15.28
CA ALA A 39 -8.03 3.38 -16.32
C ALA A 39 -9.48 3.80 -15.97
N GLU A 40 -10.15 3.10 -15.04
CA GLU A 40 -11.51 3.42 -14.59
C GLU A 40 -11.55 4.50 -13.51
N GLY A 41 -10.41 4.83 -12.92
CA GLY A 41 -10.25 5.82 -11.87
C GLY A 41 -9.31 5.36 -10.76
N PHE A 42 -9.05 6.26 -9.83
CA PHE A 42 -8.16 5.98 -8.69
C PHE A 42 -8.92 5.18 -7.61
N PRO A 43 -8.44 3.98 -7.21
CA PRO A 43 -9.19 3.10 -6.32
C PRO A 43 -9.10 3.54 -4.84
N LEU A 44 -9.61 4.73 -4.54
CA LEU A 44 -9.78 5.22 -3.19
C LEU A 44 -11.19 4.89 -2.69
N VAL A 45 -11.28 4.29 -1.50
CA VAL A 45 -12.57 3.91 -0.89
C VAL A 45 -13.47 5.14 -0.74
N THR A 46 -14.73 5.00 -1.16
CA THR A 46 -15.74 6.07 -1.11
C THR A 46 -16.84 5.82 -0.06
N THR A 47 -16.94 4.60 0.46
CA THR A 47 -17.95 4.23 1.49
C THR A 47 -17.55 4.61 2.90
N LYS A 48 -16.35 5.10 3.08
CA LYS A 48 -15.88 5.87 4.23
C LYS A 48 -14.76 6.80 3.79
N LYS A 49 -14.56 7.89 4.52
CA LYS A 49 -13.45 8.82 4.27
C LYS A 49 -12.12 8.16 4.59
N VAL A 50 -11.17 8.22 3.64
CA VAL A 50 -9.79 7.77 3.80
C VAL A 50 -8.85 8.99 3.75
N HIS A 51 -7.82 9.01 4.59
CA HIS A 51 -6.92 10.15 4.73
C HIS A 51 -5.78 10.09 3.70
N LEU A 52 -6.06 10.56 2.47
CA LEU A 52 -5.12 10.50 1.34
C LEU A 52 -3.77 11.18 1.62
N LYS A 53 -3.76 12.26 2.41
CA LYS A 53 -2.52 12.96 2.77
C LYS A 53 -1.51 12.01 3.42
N SER A 54 -1.95 11.19 4.38
CA SER A 54 -1.08 10.20 5.04
C SER A 54 -0.53 9.17 4.06
N ILE A 55 -1.37 8.71 3.12
CA ILE A 55 -0.99 7.72 2.11
C ILE A 55 0.12 8.27 1.21
N ILE A 56 -0.03 9.50 0.72
CA ILE A 56 0.98 10.12 -0.15
C ILE A 56 2.29 10.34 0.60
N HIS A 57 2.24 10.90 1.82
CA HIS A 57 3.47 11.13 2.60
C HIS A 57 4.17 9.84 2.98
N GLU A 58 3.45 8.78 3.35
CA GLU A 58 4.02 7.46 3.62
C GLU A 58 4.73 6.89 2.40
N LEU A 59 4.10 6.94 1.22
CA LEU A 59 4.70 6.45 -0.02
C LEU A 59 5.96 7.24 -0.39
N LEU A 60 5.93 8.57 -0.27
CA LEU A 60 7.10 9.42 -0.51
C LEU A 60 8.22 9.13 0.49
N TRP A 61 7.88 8.85 1.74
CA TRP A 61 8.83 8.47 2.78
C TRP A 61 9.49 7.12 2.48
N PHE A 62 8.75 6.10 2.03
CA PHE A 62 9.31 4.83 1.55
C PHE A 62 10.27 5.05 0.36
N LEU A 63 9.88 5.87 -0.61
CA LEU A 63 10.69 6.16 -1.79
C LEU A 63 11.97 6.94 -1.47
N LYS A 64 12.01 7.68 -0.36
CA LYS A 64 13.24 8.32 0.15
C LYS A 64 14.20 7.33 0.80
N GLY A 65 13.77 6.10 1.07
CA GLY A 65 14.56 5.11 1.80
C GLY A 65 14.65 5.39 3.30
N ASP A 66 13.82 6.30 3.81
CA ASP A 66 13.84 6.71 5.21
C ASP A 66 13.12 5.69 6.10
N THR A 67 13.57 5.57 7.33
CA THR A 67 13.02 4.66 8.36
C THR A 67 12.79 5.37 9.69
N ASN A 68 13.04 6.68 9.76
CA ASN A 68 12.74 7.54 10.89
C ASN A 68 11.45 8.32 10.62
N ILE A 69 10.56 8.40 11.60
CA ILE A 69 9.25 9.04 11.45
C ILE A 69 9.26 10.57 11.53
N ALA A 70 10.42 11.21 11.65
CA ALA A 70 10.55 12.68 11.76
C ALA A 70 9.85 13.40 10.58
N TYR A 71 10.10 12.94 9.35
CA TYR A 71 9.42 13.47 8.16
C TYR A 71 7.89 13.33 8.25
N LEU A 72 7.39 12.18 8.71
CA LEU A 72 5.95 11.95 8.85
C LEU A 72 5.34 12.87 9.90
N LYS A 73 6.01 13.06 11.05
CA LYS A 73 5.58 13.98 12.12
C LYS A 73 5.55 15.43 11.66
N GLU A 74 6.55 15.90 10.91
CA GLU A 74 6.59 17.23 10.31
C GLU A 74 5.33 17.49 9.46
N HIS A 75 4.88 16.47 8.73
CA HIS A 75 3.68 16.54 7.89
C HIS A 75 2.37 16.16 8.62
N LYS A 76 2.42 15.96 9.95
CA LYS A 76 1.27 15.58 10.79
C LYS A 76 0.65 14.24 10.38
N VAL A 77 1.48 13.27 10.06
CA VAL A 77 1.15 11.89 9.76
C VAL A 77 1.61 11.02 10.91
N SER A 78 0.68 10.35 11.59
CA SER A 78 0.91 9.61 12.84
C SER A 78 0.77 8.09 12.71
N ILE A 79 0.62 7.59 11.49
CA ILE A 79 0.30 6.17 11.24
C ILE A 79 1.41 5.18 11.66
N TRP A 80 2.59 5.68 12.01
CA TRP A 80 3.74 4.90 12.45
C TRP A 80 4.18 5.20 13.90
N ASP A 81 3.51 6.13 14.60
CA ASP A 81 3.93 6.61 15.92
C ASP A 81 3.99 5.50 16.97
N GLU A 82 3.07 4.51 16.90
CA GLU A 82 2.95 3.44 17.89
C GLU A 82 4.07 2.39 17.82
N TRP A 83 4.78 2.32 16.68
CA TRP A 83 5.86 1.34 16.49
C TRP A 83 7.26 1.93 16.60
N ALA A 84 7.39 3.25 16.48
CA ALA A 84 8.68 3.92 16.55
C ALA A 84 9.26 3.90 17.97
N ASP A 85 10.59 3.81 18.06
CA ASP A 85 11.28 4.02 19.34
C ASP A 85 11.24 5.50 19.77
N GLU A 86 11.81 5.82 20.93
CA GLU A 86 11.85 7.18 21.49
C GLU A 86 12.56 8.20 20.57
N GLN A 87 13.47 7.75 19.72
CA GLN A 87 14.18 8.55 18.73
C GLN A 87 13.44 8.61 17.38
N GLY A 88 12.31 7.93 17.25
CA GLY A 88 11.51 7.88 16.04
C GLY A 88 11.97 6.85 14.99
N ASN A 89 12.84 5.90 15.37
CA ASN A 89 13.35 4.89 14.44
C ASN A 89 12.48 3.63 14.44
N LEU A 90 12.34 3.03 13.25
CA LEU A 90 11.59 1.79 13.02
C LEU A 90 12.48 0.60 12.68
N GLY A 91 13.79 0.82 12.58
CA GLY A 91 14.71 -0.18 12.04
C GLY A 91 14.63 -0.28 10.51
N PRO A 92 15.24 -1.31 9.89
CA PRO A 92 15.41 -1.40 8.45
C PRO A 92 14.11 -1.81 7.71
N VAL A 93 13.00 -1.07 7.94
CA VAL A 93 11.70 -1.32 7.33
C VAL A 93 11.65 -0.85 5.87
N TYR A 94 10.59 -1.11 5.18
CA TYR A 94 10.21 -0.82 3.78
C TYR A 94 11.18 0.07 2.98
N GLY A 95 11.34 1.34 3.38
CA GLY A 95 12.18 2.31 2.65
C GLY A 95 13.64 1.87 2.55
N LYS A 96 14.23 1.38 3.64
CA LYS A 96 15.60 0.82 3.64
C LYS A 96 15.70 -0.36 2.68
N GLN A 97 14.76 -1.29 2.72
CA GLN A 97 14.80 -2.46 1.85
C GLN A 97 14.61 -2.11 0.37
N TRP A 98 13.72 -1.16 0.07
CA TRP A 98 13.48 -0.73 -1.31
C TRP A 98 14.66 0.01 -1.94
N ARG A 99 15.37 0.84 -1.15
CA ARG A 99 16.33 1.82 -1.64
C ARG A 99 17.79 1.50 -1.32
N SER A 100 18.04 0.65 -0.34
CA SER A 100 19.40 0.39 0.15
C SER A 100 19.45 -0.99 0.81
N TRP A 101 19.03 -2.01 0.06
CA TRP A 101 19.14 -3.40 0.50
C TRP A 101 20.61 -3.79 0.62
N GLU A 102 21.04 -4.18 1.80
CA GLU A 102 22.41 -4.62 2.04
C GLU A 102 22.61 -6.05 1.48
N GLY A 103 23.38 -6.16 0.44
CA GLY A 103 23.79 -7.42 -0.17
C GLY A 103 25.08 -7.99 0.39
N ALA A 104 25.58 -9.06 -0.19
CA ALA A 104 26.85 -9.65 0.18
C ALA A 104 28.00 -8.63 0.00
N ASN A 105 28.96 -8.68 0.92
CA ASN A 105 30.16 -7.81 0.91
C ASN A 105 29.89 -6.29 1.02
N GLY A 106 28.75 -5.90 1.65
CA GLY A 106 28.42 -4.49 1.86
C GLY A 106 27.98 -3.74 0.60
N VAL A 107 27.65 -4.43 -0.47
CA VAL A 107 27.08 -3.80 -1.67
C VAL A 107 25.62 -3.46 -1.41
N GLU A 108 25.28 -2.18 -1.51
CA GLU A 108 23.89 -1.73 -1.42
C GLU A 108 23.17 -1.83 -2.77
N VAL A 109 21.92 -2.31 -2.75
CA VAL A 109 21.06 -2.45 -3.93
C VAL A 109 19.87 -1.53 -3.81
N ASP A 110 19.72 -0.59 -4.75
CA ASP A 110 18.52 0.24 -4.90
C ASP A 110 17.53 -0.45 -5.84
N GLN A 111 16.63 -1.24 -5.27
CA GLN A 111 15.65 -2.03 -6.01
C GLN A 111 14.70 -1.15 -6.86
N ILE A 112 14.38 0.07 -6.41
CA ILE A 112 13.48 0.97 -7.16
C ILE A 112 14.18 1.55 -8.40
N THR A 113 15.43 1.96 -8.26
CA THR A 113 16.22 2.44 -9.41
C THR A 113 16.43 1.32 -10.43
N ASP A 114 16.80 0.13 -9.98
CA ASP A 114 17.00 -1.04 -10.85
C ASP A 114 15.71 -1.45 -11.54
N LEU A 115 14.57 -1.44 -10.82
CA LEU A 115 13.25 -1.74 -11.37
C LEU A 115 12.91 -0.80 -12.53
N ILE A 116 13.04 0.52 -12.32
CA ILE A 116 12.72 1.54 -13.34
C ILE A 116 13.63 1.38 -14.55
N HIS A 117 14.92 1.12 -14.32
CA HIS A 117 15.86 0.85 -15.40
C HIS A 117 15.43 -0.39 -16.21
N GLN A 118 15.07 -1.48 -15.53
CA GLN A 118 14.63 -2.72 -16.20
C GLN A 118 13.31 -2.52 -16.95
N ILE A 119 12.32 -1.81 -16.41
CA ILE A 119 11.07 -1.52 -17.12
C ILE A 119 11.35 -0.76 -18.43
N LYS A 120 12.30 0.19 -18.43
CA LYS A 120 12.67 0.98 -19.62
C LYS A 120 13.47 0.18 -20.65
N THR A 121 14.34 -0.73 -20.22
CA THR A 121 15.29 -1.42 -21.10
C THR A 121 14.89 -2.85 -21.46
N ASN A 122 14.11 -3.51 -20.62
CA ASN A 122 13.64 -4.89 -20.81
C ASN A 122 12.23 -5.08 -20.21
N PRO A 123 11.20 -4.44 -20.80
CA PRO A 123 9.83 -4.47 -20.26
C PRO A 123 9.20 -5.87 -20.17
N ASP A 124 9.67 -6.83 -20.99
CA ASP A 124 9.20 -8.22 -20.99
C ASP A 124 9.81 -9.09 -19.88
N SER A 125 10.66 -8.49 -19.02
CA SER A 125 11.28 -9.19 -17.90
C SER A 125 10.23 -9.71 -16.90
N ARG A 126 10.38 -10.96 -16.47
CA ARG A 126 9.61 -11.56 -15.39
C ARG A 126 10.22 -11.32 -14.01
N ARG A 127 11.28 -10.48 -13.93
CA ARG A 127 12.06 -10.17 -12.72
C ARG A 127 11.85 -8.74 -12.23
N LEU A 128 10.75 -8.09 -12.65
CA LEU A 128 10.39 -6.73 -12.24
C LEU A 128 9.78 -6.78 -10.84
N ILE A 129 10.59 -7.12 -9.83
CA ILE A 129 10.17 -7.40 -8.46
C ILE A 129 10.93 -6.48 -7.50
N VAL A 130 10.22 -6.00 -6.47
CA VAL A 130 10.79 -5.34 -5.29
C VAL A 130 10.36 -6.13 -4.06
N SER A 131 11.31 -6.49 -3.19
CA SER A 131 11.07 -7.21 -1.95
C SER A 131 11.38 -6.33 -0.74
N ALA A 132 10.49 -6.33 0.25
CA ALA A 132 10.75 -5.77 1.57
C ALA A 132 11.03 -6.86 2.61
N TRP A 133 10.81 -8.14 2.27
CA TRP A 133 10.98 -9.27 3.16
C TRP A 133 12.44 -9.75 3.16
N ASN A 134 13.28 -9.07 3.93
CA ASN A 134 14.68 -9.43 4.14
C ASN A 134 14.81 -10.27 5.41
N VAL A 135 14.97 -11.58 5.27
CA VAL A 135 14.98 -12.53 6.39
C VAL A 135 16.08 -12.20 7.41
N ALA A 136 17.22 -11.68 6.95
CA ALA A 136 18.33 -11.31 7.84
C ALA A 136 18.02 -10.08 8.70
N ASP A 137 17.19 -9.17 8.21
CA ASP A 137 16.86 -7.91 8.87
C ASP A 137 15.57 -7.97 9.71
N LEU A 138 14.72 -8.98 9.54
CA LEU A 138 13.45 -9.08 10.27
C LEU A 138 13.57 -8.89 11.78
N PRO A 139 14.60 -9.45 12.48
CA PRO A 139 14.75 -9.26 13.92
C PRO A 139 15.03 -7.81 14.35
N ASN A 140 15.53 -6.98 13.43
CA ASN A 140 15.90 -5.59 13.67
C ASN A 140 14.75 -4.60 13.34
N MET A 141 13.65 -5.09 12.76
CA MET A 141 12.50 -4.28 12.40
C MET A 141 11.52 -4.17 13.56
N LYS A 142 11.05 -2.96 13.88
CA LYS A 142 10.00 -2.76 14.89
C LYS A 142 8.66 -3.35 14.45
N LEU A 143 8.41 -3.40 13.14
CA LEU A 143 7.27 -4.06 12.53
C LEU A 143 7.74 -4.79 11.26
N MET A 144 7.60 -6.12 11.25
CA MET A 144 7.92 -6.92 10.07
C MET A 144 6.98 -6.56 8.90
N PRO A 145 7.49 -6.45 7.67
CA PRO A 145 6.70 -5.99 6.53
C PRO A 145 5.45 -6.82 6.29
N CYS A 146 4.29 -6.17 6.28
CA CYS A 146 3.04 -6.78 5.83
C CYS A 146 3.00 -6.88 4.30
N HIS A 147 3.46 -5.84 3.61
CA HIS A 147 3.66 -5.80 2.16
C HIS A 147 5.00 -6.44 1.83
N CYS A 148 5.02 -7.74 1.56
CA CYS A 148 6.27 -8.50 1.47
C CYS A 148 7.03 -8.23 0.18
N LEU A 149 6.31 -8.22 -0.93
CA LEU A 149 6.88 -7.98 -2.27
C LEU A 149 5.80 -7.49 -3.23
N PHE A 150 6.25 -6.80 -4.26
CA PHE A 150 5.39 -6.45 -5.39
C PHE A 150 6.14 -6.65 -6.71
N GLN A 151 5.37 -7.01 -7.74
CA GLN A 151 5.86 -7.31 -9.07
C GLN A 151 5.14 -6.47 -10.10
N PHE A 152 5.89 -6.01 -11.10
CA PHE A 152 5.33 -5.29 -12.23
C PHE A 152 5.25 -6.16 -13.49
N TYR A 153 4.33 -5.79 -14.35
CA TYR A 153 4.10 -6.42 -15.64
C TYR A 153 3.77 -5.35 -16.68
N VAL A 154 4.45 -5.41 -17.82
CA VAL A 154 4.22 -4.50 -18.95
C VAL A 154 3.55 -5.25 -20.08
N ALA A 155 2.43 -4.73 -20.56
CA ALA A 155 1.74 -5.23 -21.75
C ALA A 155 0.97 -4.10 -22.43
N ASP A 156 0.96 -4.07 -23.73
CA ASP A 156 0.21 -3.11 -24.56
C ASP A 156 0.46 -1.64 -24.16
N GLY A 157 1.71 -1.32 -23.79
CA GLY A 157 2.09 0.02 -23.33
C GLY A 157 1.52 0.42 -21.96
N ARG A 158 1.07 -0.55 -21.17
CA ARG A 158 0.52 -0.38 -19.82
C ARG A 158 1.37 -1.09 -18.78
N LEU A 159 1.49 -0.46 -17.62
CA LEU A 159 2.17 -1.01 -16.44
C LEU A 159 1.13 -1.46 -15.41
N SER A 160 1.18 -2.73 -15.05
CA SER A 160 0.39 -3.32 -13.96
C SER A 160 1.28 -3.71 -12.80
N CYS A 161 0.74 -3.69 -11.59
CA CYS A 161 1.43 -4.07 -10.36
C CYS A 161 0.63 -5.14 -9.61
N GLN A 162 1.32 -6.18 -9.12
CA GLN A 162 0.75 -7.13 -8.18
C GLN A 162 1.50 -7.05 -6.86
N LEU A 163 0.77 -6.77 -5.77
CA LEU A 163 1.26 -6.81 -4.40
C LEU A 163 0.92 -8.15 -3.75
N TYR A 164 1.88 -8.78 -3.07
CA TYR A 164 1.61 -9.80 -2.08
C TYR A 164 1.73 -9.22 -0.66
N GLN A 165 0.61 -9.24 0.06
CA GLN A 165 0.50 -8.80 1.46
C GLN A 165 0.21 -10.00 2.35
N ARG A 166 1.19 -10.37 3.22
CA ARG A 166 1.09 -11.57 4.07
C ARG A 166 0.05 -11.46 5.18
N SER A 167 -0.20 -10.24 5.65
CA SER A 167 -1.10 -9.94 6.76
C SER A 167 -1.79 -8.60 6.49
N ALA A 168 -3.12 -8.57 6.57
CA ALA A 168 -3.89 -7.40 6.15
C ALA A 168 -5.12 -7.17 7.04
N ASP A 169 -5.09 -6.08 7.84
CA ASP A 169 -6.30 -5.52 8.45
C ASP A 169 -7.19 -4.96 7.35
N VAL A 170 -8.28 -5.66 7.08
CA VAL A 170 -9.16 -5.31 5.96
C VAL A 170 -9.90 -4.00 6.19
N PHE A 171 -10.14 -3.58 7.44
CA PHE A 171 -10.91 -2.40 7.73
C PHE A 171 -10.08 -1.12 7.74
N LEU A 172 -8.96 -1.08 8.47
CA LEU A 172 -8.12 0.12 8.57
C LEU A 172 -7.02 0.14 7.51
N GLY A 173 -6.28 -0.96 7.34
CA GLY A 173 -5.08 -1.04 6.51
C GLY A 173 -5.35 -1.17 5.01
N VAL A 174 -6.17 -2.12 4.61
CA VAL A 174 -6.37 -2.45 3.17
C VAL A 174 -6.80 -1.25 2.32
N PRO A 175 -7.72 -0.35 2.74
CA PRO A 175 -8.05 0.85 1.97
C PRO A 175 -6.86 1.76 1.69
N ILE A 176 -5.95 1.89 2.65
CA ILE A 176 -4.70 2.67 2.55
C ILE A 176 -3.76 1.98 1.56
N ASN A 177 -3.58 0.66 1.71
CA ASN A 177 -2.67 -0.12 0.88
C ASN A 177 -3.09 -0.14 -0.60
N ILE A 178 -4.40 -0.27 -0.90
CA ILE A 178 -4.93 -0.19 -2.27
C ILE A 178 -4.53 1.14 -2.91
N ALA A 179 -4.80 2.26 -2.24
CA ALA A 179 -4.52 3.58 -2.76
C ALA A 179 -3.01 3.84 -2.91
N SER A 180 -2.20 3.40 -1.94
CA SER A 180 -0.74 3.56 -1.95
C SER A 180 -0.10 2.85 -3.16
N TYR A 181 -0.42 1.57 -3.38
CA TYR A 181 0.18 0.80 -4.48
C TYR A 181 -0.42 1.16 -5.85
N ALA A 182 -1.68 1.58 -5.91
CA ALA A 182 -2.24 2.17 -7.12
C ALA A 182 -1.49 3.46 -7.50
N LEU A 183 -1.23 4.33 -6.53
CA LEU A 183 -0.46 5.56 -6.74
C LEU A 183 0.97 5.25 -7.17
N LEU A 184 1.67 4.34 -6.51
CA LEU A 184 3.01 3.89 -6.89
C LEU A 184 3.04 3.36 -8.33
N THR A 185 2.04 2.58 -8.73
CA THR A 185 1.92 2.07 -10.10
C THR A 185 1.78 3.20 -11.12
N MET A 186 0.94 4.21 -10.81
CA MET A 186 0.77 5.39 -11.68
C MET A 186 2.05 6.22 -11.77
N MET A 187 2.78 6.42 -10.66
CA MET A 187 4.05 7.15 -10.63
C MET A 187 5.12 6.45 -11.48
N ILE A 188 5.29 5.14 -11.30
CA ILE A 188 6.27 4.36 -12.08
C ILE A 188 5.88 4.31 -13.56
N ALA A 189 4.59 4.14 -13.87
CA ALA A 189 4.12 4.21 -15.26
C ALA A 189 4.51 5.54 -15.91
N GLN A 190 4.26 6.67 -15.24
CA GLN A 190 4.61 8.00 -15.76
C GLN A 190 6.10 8.13 -16.04
N VAL A 191 6.98 7.83 -15.07
CA VAL A 191 8.44 8.01 -15.26
C VAL A 191 9.05 7.01 -16.24
N CYS A 192 8.31 5.94 -16.57
CA CYS A 192 8.70 4.96 -17.60
C CYS A 192 8.04 5.22 -18.96
N GLY A 193 7.22 6.27 -19.11
CA GLY A 193 6.51 6.58 -20.37
C GLY A 193 5.39 5.59 -20.71
N LEU A 194 4.84 4.89 -19.72
CA LEU A 194 3.77 3.90 -19.86
C LEU A 194 2.43 4.46 -19.33
N LYS A 195 1.33 3.84 -19.72
CA LYS A 195 0.01 4.10 -19.13
C LYS A 195 -0.21 3.19 -17.93
N PRO A 196 -0.95 3.62 -16.89
CA PRO A 196 -1.37 2.73 -15.82
C PRO A 196 -2.26 1.60 -16.35
N GLY A 197 -1.98 0.37 -15.89
CA GLY A 197 -2.75 -0.83 -16.18
C GLY A 197 -3.65 -1.23 -14.99
N GLU A 198 -3.38 -2.38 -14.39
CA GLU A 198 -4.12 -2.88 -13.23
C GLU A 198 -3.27 -2.83 -11.96
N PHE A 199 -3.93 -2.63 -10.83
CA PHE A 199 -3.38 -3.00 -9.52
C PHE A 199 -4.05 -4.31 -9.06
N VAL A 200 -3.24 -5.32 -8.80
CA VAL A 200 -3.66 -6.63 -8.30
C VAL A 200 -3.20 -6.78 -6.86
N HIS A 201 -4.13 -6.92 -5.93
CA HIS A 201 -3.84 -7.06 -4.51
C HIS A 201 -4.08 -8.51 -4.07
N THR A 202 -3.00 -9.22 -3.76
CA THR A 202 -3.02 -10.61 -3.33
C THR A 202 -2.68 -10.68 -1.85
N PHE A 203 -3.49 -11.42 -1.10
CA PHE A 203 -3.37 -11.54 0.35
C PHE A 203 -2.98 -12.95 0.78
N GLY A 204 -2.20 -13.03 1.85
CA GLY A 204 -2.08 -14.21 2.70
C GLY A 204 -3.22 -14.25 3.72
N ASP A 205 -2.95 -13.91 4.98
CA ASP A 205 -3.97 -13.76 6.03
C ASP A 205 -4.61 -12.36 5.90
N VAL A 206 -5.84 -12.29 5.43
CA VAL A 206 -6.63 -11.06 5.42
C VAL A 206 -7.75 -11.17 6.44
N HIS A 207 -7.78 -10.23 7.39
CA HIS A 207 -8.59 -10.35 8.58
C HIS A 207 -9.33 -9.06 8.94
N LEU A 208 -10.44 -9.25 9.65
CA LEU A 208 -11.23 -8.22 10.29
C LEU A 208 -11.13 -8.42 11.80
N TYR A 209 -10.67 -7.42 12.54
CA TYR A 209 -10.65 -7.47 14.00
C TYR A 209 -12.06 -7.54 14.58
N ASN A 210 -12.25 -8.29 15.68
CA ASN A 210 -13.56 -8.50 16.28
C ASN A 210 -14.25 -7.19 16.70
N ASN A 211 -13.47 -6.21 17.13
CA ASN A 211 -13.95 -4.86 17.48
C ASN A 211 -14.26 -3.95 16.28
N HIS A 212 -14.13 -4.45 15.04
CA HIS A 212 -14.46 -3.74 13.80
C HIS A 212 -15.71 -4.30 13.08
N PHE A 213 -16.38 -5.34 13.62
CA PHE A 213 -17.50 -5.98 12.93
C PHE A 213 -18.66 -5.03 12.66
N ASP A 214 -19.03 -4.22 13.65
CA ASP A 214 -20.14 -3.28 13.49
C ASP A 214 -19.80 -2.16 12.49
N GLN A 215 -18.56 -1.69 12.50
CA GLN A 215 -18.06 -0.71 11.55
C GLN A 215 -18.05 -1.28 10.11
N ALA A 216 -17.64 -2.53 9.95
CA ALA A 216 -17.65 -3.19 8.64
C ALA A 216 -19.08 -3.40 8.13
N ARG A 217 -20.01 -3.85 8.98
CA ARG A 217 -21.42 -3.96 8.65
C ARG A 217 -22.03 -2.61 8.27
N LEU A 218 -21.76 -1.56 9.04
CA LEU A 218 -22.18 -0.20 8.70
C LEU A 218 -21.62 0.25 7.35
N GLN A 219 -20.34 -0.01 7.06
CA GLN A 219 -19.74 0.34 5.77
C GLN A 219 -20.42 -0.39 4.61
N LEU A 220 -20.79 -1.64 4.77
CA LEU A 220 -21.47 -2.44 3.75
C LEU A 220 -22.89 -1.95 3.43
N THR A 221 -23.55 -1.21 4.32
CA THR A 221 -24.86 -0.57 4.02
C THR A 221 -24.75 0.62 3.09
N ARG A 222 -23.53 1.17 2.90
CA ARG A 222 -23.29 2.41 2.15
C ARG A 222 -23.07 2.11 0.67
N LYS A 223 -23.78 2.80 -0.20
CA LYS A 223 -23.57 2.70 -1.65
C LYS A 223 -22.29 3.45 -2.04
N PRO A 224 -21.38 2.79 -2.79
CA PRO A 224 -20.17 3.48 -3.29
C PRO A 224 -20.51 4.64 -4.23
N PHE A 225 -19.77 5.73 -4.14
CA PHE A 225 -19.71 6.77 -5.15
C PHE A 225 -18.81 6.36 -6.32
N PRO A 226 -18.87 7.05 -7.46
CA PRO A 226 -17.90 6.89 -8.54
C PRO A 226 -16.46 7.06 -8.06
N LEU A 227 -15.52 6.39 -8.73
CA LEU A 227 -14.11 6.54 -8.41
C LEU A 227 -13.64 7.96 -8.71
N PRO A 228 -12.79 8.54 -7.85
CA PRO A 228 -12.11 9.79 -8.14
C PRO A 228 -11.01 9.60 -9.19
N HIS A 229 -10.45 10.71 -9.66
CA HIS A 229 -9.29 10.73 -10.53
C HIS A 229 -8.08 11.29 -9.79
N MET A 230 -6.94 10.61 -9.90
CA MET A 230 -5.66 11.11 -9.43
C MET A 230 -4.92 11.77 -10.59
N LYS A 231 -4.74 13.09 -10.51
CA LYS A 231 -3.89 13.83 -11.43
C LYS A 231 -2.50 13.95 -10.83
N ILE A 232 -1.50 13.53 -11.60
CA ILE A 232 -0.08 13.59 -11.24
C ILE A 232 0.56 14.67 -12.12
N ASN A 233 1.45 15.48 -11.54
CA ASN A 233 2.18 16.51 -12.28
C ASN A 233 3.00 15.88 -13.42
N PRO A 234 2.65 16.13 -14.70
CA PRO A 234 3.30 15.45 -15.82
C PRO A 234 4.76 15.92 -16.06
N ALA A 235 5.19 17.00 -15.41
CA ALA A 235 6.55 17.50 -15.54
C ALA A 235 7.59 16.66 -14.77
N ILE A 236 7.14 15.78 -13.86
CA ILE A 236 8.04 14.93 -13.07
C ILE A 236 8.38 13.67 -13.86
N ASP A 237 9.65 13.48 -14.17
CA ASP A 237 10.23 12.37 -14.93
C ASP A 237 11.13 11.45 -14.10
N ASN A 238 11.44 11.84 -12.85
CA ASN A 238 12.18 11.04 -11.88
C ASN A 238 11.32 10.78 -10.65
N ILE A 239 11.18 9.49 -10.28
CA ILE A 239 10.30 9.05 -9.19
C ILE A 239 10.67 9.67 -7.83
N PHE A 240 11.93 10.01 -7.64
CA PHE A 240 12.45 10.58 -6.38
C PHE A 240 12.23 12.09 -6.26
N ASN A 241 11.78 12.74 -7.33
CA ASN A 241 11.52 14.19 -7.37
C ASN A 241 10.06 14.53 -7.02
N PHE A 242 9.18 13.55 -6.89
CA PHE A 242 7.81 13.81 -6.49
C PHE A 242 7.73 14.39 -5.07
N SER A 243 6.86 15.37 -4.92
CA SER A 243 6.44 15.98 -3.67
C SER A 243 4.93 15.84 -3.48
N PHE A 244 4.42 16.13 -2.30
CA PHE A 244 2.97 16.09 -2.04
C PHE A 244 2.17 17.00 -2.99
N ALA A 245 2.74 18.14 -3.39
CA ALA A 245 2.08 19.11 -4.27
C ALA A 245 1.88 18.62 -5.72
N ASP A 246 2.55 17.52 -6.10
CA ASP A 246 2.45 16.95 -7.45
C ASP A 246 1.23 16.03 -7.64
N PHE A 247 0.42 15.85 -6.59
CA PHE A 247 -0.76 14.98 -6.60
C PHE A 247 -2.04 15.77 -6.31
N GLU A 248 -3.00 15.70 -7.22
CA GLU A 248 -4.31 16.33 -7.09
C GLU A 248 -5.41 15.28 -7.24
N LEU A 249 -6.19 15.08 -6.16
CA LEU A 249 -7.35 14.19 -6.20
C LEU A 249 -8.57 14.97 -6.68
N GLN A 250 -9.13 14.56 -7.80
CA GLN A 250 -10.27 15.20 -8.42
C GLN A 250 -11.55 14.37 -8.26
N ASN A 251 -12.69 15.04 -8.05
CA ASN A 251 -14.02 14.42 -7.97
C ASN A 251 -14.19 13.39 -6.85
N TYR A 252 -13.46 13.52 -5.74
CA TYR A 252 -13.61 12.61 -4.61
C TYR A 252 -14.85 12.93 -3.79
N GLN A 253 -15.87 12.09 -3.92
CA GLN A 253 -17.05 12.06 -3.06
C GLN A 253 -16.98 10.81 -2.18
N CYS A 254 -17.21 10.98 -0.89
CA CYS A 254 -17.20 9.85 0.04
C CYS A 254 -18.19 10.05 1.17
N HIS A 255 -18.60 8.95 1.77
CA HIS A 255 -19.33 8.96 3.04
C HIS A 255 -18.39 9.41 4.18
N GLU A 256 -18.99 9.80 5.29
CA GLU A 256 -18.26 10.19 6.51
C GLU A 256 -17.32 9.07 6.99
N ALA A 257 -16.29 9.47 7.73
CA ALA A 257 -15.38 8.52 8.36
C ALA A 257 -16.13 7.58 9.31
N ILE A 258 -15.68 6.33 9.37
CA ILE A 258 -16.10 5.39 10.39
C ILE A 258 -14.89 5.16 11.30
N LYS A 259 -15.00 5.61 12.56
CA LYS A 259 -13.93 5.45 13.54
C LYS A 259 -13.85 3.99 14.00
N ALA A 260 -12.64 3.48 14.15
CA ALA A 260 -12.37 2.18 14.72
C ALA A 260 -11.08 2.24 15.54
N PRO A 261 -10.97 1.48 16.64
CA PRO A 261 -9.74 1.41 17.42
C PRO A 261 -8.63 0.67 16.64
N VAL A 262 -7.39 1.10 16.82
CA VAL A 262 -6.22 0.38 16.30
C VAL A 262 -5.91 -0.78 17.25
N ALA A 263 -5.66 -1.97 16.71
CA ALA A 263 -5.20 -3.12 17.48
C ALA A 263 -3.66 -3.15 17.46
N VAL A 264 -3.04 -2.99 18.63
CA VAL A 264 -1.58 -2.91 18.85
C VAL A 264 -1.08 -4.01 19.79
#